data_8ef41cd841913bc9fc286b58b94b6537
#
_entry.id   8ef41cd841913bc9fc286b58b94b6537
#
_cell.length_a   1.000
_cell.length_b   1.000
_cell.length_c   1.000
_cell.angle_alpha   90.00
_cell.angle_beta   90.00
_cell.angle_gamma   90.00
#
_symmetry.space_group_name_H-M   'P 1'
#
loop_
_entity.id
_entity.type
_entity.pdbx_description
1 polymer ?
#
loop_
_entity_poly.entity_id
_entity_poly.type
_entity_poly.pdbx_seq_one_letter_code
_entity_poly.pdbx_strand_id
1 'polypeptide(L)'
;MALSGCSHSPEGVVSDSRPKRKVKPLPFGIYLGTVVALCLAGLLLSIYLAVSHHRVHTDMGFQSFCALSKSINCDTVSQSPYSILGPLPVAVWGVAGYGFFLLLLVFTAFPSAGRRRVWALCLATATIFSIGSTAFAAISSFLIGSYCILCIATYAINFLLVYFSWIIRRRFQVDPLRPAFIQDLQFLWLKRRFSMPILTAFTIGMLLTLLSFPPYWQIILPYASTSIRTGITDEGYPWIGAENPVLDIMEFTDYQCFQCRKMHYYLRELVARHPDKIRLTHCNFPMDHEFNPIVTEPFHVGSGQMALLAIHAAANGKFVEFNDLLFAKATSGKVIDLAEAARETGIDPRELQQALTHEPYKRHLLRDIRQGMKLRIAGTPSYWINGNVYEGSIPAEILKSVIE
;
A
#
# COMPACT_ATOMS: atom_id res chain seq x y z
N MET A 1 85.46 -43.60 -7.56
CA MET A 1 84.58 -43.10 -8.64
C MET A 1 83.65 -42.12 -8.01
N ALA A 2 83.87 -40.86 -8.28
CA ALA A 2 83.12 -39.75 -7.73
C ALA A 2 81.86 -39.50 -8.58
N LEU A 3 80.71 -39.22 -7.96
CA LEU A 3 79.56 -38.58 -8.60
C LEU A 3 79.22 -37.39 -7.77
N SER A 4 79.35 -36.21 -8.42
CA SER A 4 79.08 -34.92 -7.96
C SER A 4 77.56 -34.69 -7.82
N GLY A 5 77.12 -34.19 -6.66
CA GLY A 5 75.78 -33.71 -6.39
C GLY A 5 75.63 -32.25 -6.84
N CYS A 6 74.62 -31.97 -7.67
CA CYS A 6 74.19 -30.64 -8.01
C CYS A 6 73.24 -30.09 -6.89
N SER A 7 73.70 -29.04 -6.23
CA SER A 7 72.87 -28.26 -5.31
C SER A 7 71.99 -27.31 -6.08
N HIS A 8 70.64 -27.49 -6.03
CA HIS A 8 69.65 -26.49 -6.45
C HIS A 8 69.40 -25.54 -5.27
N SER A 9 69.70 -24.26 -5.46
CA SER A 9 69.30 -23.15 -4.59
C SER A 9 67.83 -22.82 -4.81
N PRO A 10 67.02 -22.63 -3.76
CA PRO A 10 65.68 -22.20 -3.94
C PRO A 10 65.65 -20.70 -4.32
N GLU A 11 64.94 -20.40 -5.40
CA GLU A 11 64.66 -19.05 -5.86
C GLU A 11 63.94 -18.26 -4.76
N GLY A 12 64.49 -17.07 -4.49
CA GLY A 12 63.94 -16.14 -3.50
C GLY A 12 62.56 -15.63 -3.92
N VAL A 13 61.56 -15.94 -3.10
CA VAL A 13 60.25 -15.28 -3.17
C VAL A 13 60.42 -13.80 -2.85
N VAL A 14 60.43 -12.96 -3.87
CA VAL A 14 60.37 -11.50 -3.72
C VAL A 14 59.03 -11.18 -3.13
N SER A 15 58.97 -10.91 -1.82
CA SER A 15 57.77 -10.38 -1.16
C SER A 15 57.52 -8.95 -1.70
N ASP A 16 56.44 -8.77 -2.50
CA ASP A 16 55.97 -7.50 -2.95
C ASP A 16 55.45 -6.68 -1.73
N SER A 17 56.38 -5.96 -1.10
CA SER A 17 56.14 -5.05 0.01
C SER A 17 55.74 -3.66 -0.49
N ARG A 18 54.75 -3.60 -1.39
CA ARG A 18 54.12 -2.29 -1.70
C ARG A 18 53.43 -1.81 -0.44
N PRO A 19 53.71 -0.60 0.07
CA PRO A 19 53.03 -0.05 1.24
C PRO A 19 51.57 0.14 0.88
N LYS A 20 50.67 -0.64 1.51
CA LYS A 20 49.22 -0.43 1.40
C LYS A 20 48.95 1.01 1.83
N ARG A 21 48.65 1.87 0.86
CA ARG A 21 48.30 3.27 1.06
C ARG A 21 47.15 3.33 2.08
N LYS A 22 47.47 3.64 3.34
CA LYS A 22 46.48 3.82 4.40
C LYS A 22 45.66 5.06 4.03
N VAL A 23 44.52 4.85 3.39
CA VAL A 23 43.57 5.94 3.11
C VAL A 23 43.17 6.55 4.44
N LYS A 24 43.46 7.84 4.65
CA LYS A 24 43.06 8.55 5.86
C LYS A 24 41.55 8.53 5.95
N PRO A 25 40.95 8.10 7.08
CA PRO A 25 39.50 8.08 7.21
C PRO A 25 38.96 9.50 7.15
N LEU A 26 37.79 9.66 6.52
CA LEU A 26 37.07 10.94 6.50
C LEU A 26 36.76 11.42 7.94
N PRO A 27 36.67 12.72 8.18
CA PRO A 27 36.29 13.26 9.50
C PRO A 27 34.94 12.72 9.96
N PHE A 28 34.77 12.52 11.26
CA PHE A 28 33.52 12.03 11.88
C PHE A 28 32.30 12.84 11.45
N GLY A 29 32.43 14.18 11.33
CA GLY A 29 31.34 15.07 10.94
C GLY A 29 30.71 14.74 9.59
N ILE A 30 31.52 14.24 8.61
CA ILE A 30 30.98 13.84 7.31
C ILE A 30 30.09 12.61 7.44
N TYR A 31 30.51 11.60 8.19
CA TYR A 31 29.71 10.39 8.44
C TYR A 31 28.42 10.74 9.19
N LEU A 32 28.51 11.54 10.24
CA LEU A 32 27.34 12.00 11.01
C LEU A 32 26.39 12.80 10.10
N GLY A 33 26.90 13.75 9.32
CA GLY A 33 26.11 14.54 8.38
C GLY A 33 25.38 13.67 7.36
N THR A 34 26.05 12.63 6.83
CA THR A 34 25.43 11.67 5.91
C THR A 34 24.29 10.90 6.59
N VAL A 35 24.50 10.41 7.81
CA VAL A 35 23.45 9.67 8.54
C VAL A 35 22.26 10.57 8.86
N VAL A 36 22.51 11.82 9.28
CA VAL A 36 21.44 12.81 9.53
C VAL A 36 20.68 13.10 8.24
N ALA A 37 21.36 13.34 7.12
CA ALA A 37 20.72 13.61 5.82
C ALA A 37 19.87 12.43 5.35
N LEU A 38 20.37 11.20 5.46
CA LEU A 38 19.60 9.98 5.13
C LEU A 38 18.37 9.84 6.02
N CYS A 39 18.52 10.09 7.32
CA CYS A 39 17.42 9.98 8.26
C CYS A 39 16.34 11.05 8.00
N LEU A 40 16.73 12.28 7.69
CA LEU A 40 15.80 13.35 7.29
C LEU A 40 15.11 13.03 5.96
N ALA A 41 15.82 12.49 4.98
CA ALA A 41 15.22 12.06 3.72
C ALA A 41 14.20 10.94 3.96
N GLY A 42 14.53 9.93 4.78
CA GLY A 42 13.59 8.86 5.15
C GLY A 42 12.37 9.38 5.89
N LEU A 43 12.53 10.35 6.79
CA LEU A 43 11.44 11.01 7.50
C LEU A 43 10.51 11.75 6.52
N LEU A 44 11.04 12.55 5.62
CA LEU A 44 10.26 13.30 4.62
C LEU A 44 9.50 12.36 3.68
N LEU A 45 10.14 11.28 3.21
CA LEU A 45 9.47 10.26 2.41
C LEU A 45 8.35 9.58 3.17
N SER A 46 8.56 9.25 4.45
CA SER A 46 7.53 8.63 5.29
C SER A 46 6.36 9.56 5.55
N ILE A 47 6.60 10.87 5.77
CA ILE A 47 5.55 11.88 5.90
C ILE A 47 4.75 11.96 4.60
N TYR A 48 5.42 12.07 3.45
CA TYR A 48 4.75 12.09 2.16
C TYR A 48 3.88 10.84 1.94
N LEU A 49 4.44 9.65 2.22
CA LEU A 49 3.70 8.39 2.11
C LEU A 49 2.50 8.33 3.07
N ALA A 50 2.61 8.87 4.28
CA ALA A 50 1.49 8.94 5.22
C ALA A 50 0.37 9.87 4.71
N VAL A 51 0.73 11.04 4.18
CA VAL A 51 -0.22 11.98 3.56
C VAL A 51 -0.85 11.35 2.30
N SER A 52 -0.04 10.73 1.45
CA SER A 52 -0.53 10.04 0.25
C SER A 52 -1.48 8.91 0.61
N HIS A 53 -1.15 8.08 1.62
CA HIS A 53 -2.02 7.02 2.12
C HIS A 53 -3.37 7.58 2.60
N HIS A 54 -3.35 8.68 3.34
CA HIS A 54 -4.59 9.34 3.77
C HIS A 54 -5.41 9.81 2.56
N ARG A 55 -4.77 10.53 1.61
CA ARG A 55 -5.47 11.07 0.43
C ARG A 55 -6.02 9.98 -0.49
N VAL A 56 -5.26 8.90 -0.70
CA VAL A 56 -5.73 7.75 -1.48
C VAL A 56 -7.04 7.18 -0.93
N HIS A 57 -7.24 7.21 0.40
CA HIS A 57 -8.44 6.66 1.03
C HIS A 57 -9.58 7.68 1.21
N THR A 58 -9.29 8.98 1.26
CA THR A 58 -10.27 10.03 1.60
C THR A 58 -10.62 10.97 0.44
N ASP A 59 -9.71 11.16 -0.52
CA ASP A 59 -9.90 12.07 -1.66
C ASP A 59 -10.26 11.26 -2.91
N MET A 60 -11.46 11.44 -3.46
CA MET A 60 -11.98 10.69 -4.61
C MET A 60 -11.18 10.91 -5.90
N GLY A 61 -10.68 12.13 -6.11
CA GLY A 61 -9.91 12.50 -7.29
C GLY A 61 -8.41 12.31 -7.17
N PHE A 62 -7.91 11.88 -5.99
CA PHE A 62 -6.47 11.77 -5.78
C PHE A 62 -5.89 10.53 -6.46
N GLN A 63 -4.88 10.77 -7.27
CA GLN A 63 -3.96 9.78 -7.82
C GLN A 63 -2.53 10.24 -7.52
N SER A 64 -1.70 9.35 -6.99
CA SER A 64 -0.32 9.72 -6.69
C SER A 64 0.50 9.84 -7.99
N PHE A 65 1.53 10.69 -7.97
CA PHE A 65 2.44 10.85 -9.12
C PHE A 65 3.22 9.57 -9.46
N CYS A 66 3.26 8.60 -8.57
CA CYS A 66 3.96 7.33 -8.77
C CYS A 66 3.03 6.17 -9.19
N ALA A 67 1.80 6.46 -9.57
CA ALA A 67 0.90 5.51 -10.24
C ALA A 67 1.21 5.49 -11.75
N LEU A 68 2.37 4.91 -12.13
CA LEU A 68 2.91 4.99 -13.50
C LEU A 68 2.48 3.83 -14.39
N SER A 69 2.28 2.64 -13.81
CA SER A 69 1.89 1.41 -14.53
C SER A 69 1.25 0.40 -13.57
N LYS A 70 0.76 -0.73 -14.10
CA LYS A 70 0.22 -1.81 -13.25
C LYS A 70 1.26 -2.35 -12.25
N SER A 71 2.52 -2.47 -12.68
CA SER A 71 3.62 -2.99 -11.85
C SER A 71 4.29 -1.92 -10.98
N ILE A 72 4.22 -0.64 -11.34
CA ILE A 72 4.78 0.48 -10.58
C ILE A 72 3.64 1.41 -10.19
N ASN A 73 3.09 1.17 -8.99
CA ASN A 73 1.92 1.90 -8.52
C ASN A 73 1.92 2.01 -6.99
N CYS A 74 2.21 3.21 -6.48
CA CYS A 74 2.21 3.47 -5.04
C CYS A 74 0.80 3.38 -4.45
N ASP A 75 -0.23 3.70 -5.22
CA ASP A 75 -1.61 3.69 -4.75
C ASP A 75 -2.07 2.25 -4.51
N THR A 76 -1.74 1.31 -5.43
CA THR A 76 -2.03 -0.11 -5.24
C THR A 76 -1.38 -0.67 -3.97
N VAL A 77 -0.12 -0.31 -3.71
CA VAL A 77 0.58 -0.73 -2.49
C VAL A 77 -0.06 -0.10 -1.25
N SER A 78 -0.42 1.19 -1.32
CA SER A 78 -1.07 1.93 -0.23
C SER A 78 -2.46 1.41 0.11
N GLN A 79 -3.19 0.88 -0.88
CA GLN A 79 -4.54 0.33 -0.75
C GLN A 79 -4.53 -1.13 -0.29
N SER A 80 -3.38 -1.80 -0.33
CA SER A 80 -3.29 -3.19 0.08
C SER A 80 -3.50 -3.34 1.59
N PRO A 81 -4.02 -4.50 2.06
CA PRO A 81 -4.15 -4.76 3.50
C PRO A 81 -2.81 -4.71 4.23
N TYR A 82 -1.71 -4.90 3.51
CA TYR A 82 -0.35 -4.87 4.05
C TYR A 82 0.19 -3.46 4.29
N SER A 83 -0.53 -2.41 3.86
CA SER A 83 -0.19 -1.01 4.15
C SER A 83 -0.49 -0.60 5.60
N ILE A 84 -1.25 -1.44 6.32
CA ILE A 84 -1.63 -1.25 7.73
C ILE A 84 -0.91 -2.27 8.59
N LEU A 85 -0.28 -1.79 9.66
CA LEU A 85 0.38 -2.63 10.65
C LEU A 85 -0.20 -2.32 12.05
N GLY A 86 -1.00 -3.23 12.58
CA GLY A 86 -1.79 -2.96 13.78
C GLY A 86 -2.81 -1.83 13.55
N PRO A 87 -2.88 -0.82 14.43
CA PRO A 87 -3.86 0.26 14.29
C PRO A 87 -3.35 1.44 13.43
N LEU A 88 -2.19 1.35 12.80
CA LEU A 88 -1.57 2.46 12.06
C LEU A 88 -1.10 2.06 10.66
N PRO A 89 -1.14 2.98 9.68
CA PRO A 89 -0.45 2.82 8.42
C PRO A 89 1.06 2.64 8.60
N VAL A 90 1.67 1.77 7.78
CA VAL A 90 3.13 1.50 7.81
C VAL A 90 3.95 2.79 7.64
N ALA A 91 3.46 3.74 6.84
CA ALA A 91 4.10 5.04 6.66
C ALA A 91 4.19 5.85 7.97
N VAL A 92 3.19 5.77 8.85
CA VAL A 92 3.21 6.43 10.18
C VAL A 92 4.24 5.79 11.10
N TRP A 93 4.39 4.46 11.05
CA TRP A 93 5.50 3.76 11.71
C TRP A 93 6.86 4.22 11.20
N GLY A 94 6.96 4.50 9.89
CA GLY A 94 8.17 5.10 9.30
C GLY A 94 8.48 6.47 9.88
N VAL A 95 7.49 7.36 9.99
CA VAL A 95 7.65 8.69 10.62
C VAL A 95 8.13 8.55 12.06
N ALA A 96 7.49 7.69 12.86
CA ALA A 96 7.89 7.43 14.23
C ALA A 96 9.31 6.84 14.31
N GLY A 97 9.64 5.89 13.45
CA GLY A 97 10.94 5.24 13.43
C GLY A 97 12.09 6.20 13.09
N TYR A 98 11.95 6.98 12.00
CA TYR A 98 12.97 7.99 11.67
C TYR A 98 13.05 9.11 12.72
N GLY A 99 11.92 9.51 13.30
CA GLY A 99 11.88 10.43 14.43
C GLY A 99 12.67 9.90 15.63
N PHE A 100 12.46 8.64 15.99
CA PHE A 100 13.22 7.97 17.06
C PHE A 100 14.71 7.88 16.72
N PHE A 101 15.06 7.57 15.48
CA PHE A 101 16.46 7.51 15.05
C PHE A 101 17.15 8.89 15.17
N LEU A 102 16.47 9.97 14.77
CA LEU A 102 16.97 11.34 14.96
C LEU A 102 17.16 11.68 16.43
N LEU A 103 16.24 11.26 17.31
CA LEU A 103 16.41 11.42 18.77
C LEU A 103 17.67 10.72 19.28
N LEU A 104 17.97 9.50 18.80
CA LEU A 104 19.22 8.82 19.14
C LEU A 104 20.44 9.61 18.66
N LEU A 105 20.38 10.21 17.47
CA LEU A 105 21.49 11.01 16.93
C LEU A 105 21.77 12.27 17.76
N VAL A 106 20.78 12.88 18.39
CA VAL A 106 20.99 14.02 19.31
C VAL A 106 21.95 13.63 20.44
N PHE A 107 21.86 12.40 20.97
CA PHE A 107 22.75 11.94 22.04
C PHE A 107 24.19 11.70 21.57
N THR A 108 24.44 11.52 20.27
CA THR A 108 25.80 11.43 19.73
C THR A 108 26.54 12.78 19.75
N ALA A 109 25.79 13.89 19.81
CA ALA A 109 26.35 15.25 19.82
C ALA A 109 26.78 15.71 21.22
N PHE A 110 26.45 15.00 22.30
CA PHE A 110 26.86 15.38 23.67
C PHE A 110 28.38 15.31 23.79
N PRO A 111 29.05 16.39 24.27
CA PRO A 111 30.50 16.44 24.41
C PRO A 111 31.09 15.28 25.26
N SER A 112 30.37 14.88 26.33
CA SER A 112 30.72 13.77 27.17
C SER A 112 30.62 12.38 26.53
N ALA A 113 29.97 12.28 25.37
CA ALA A 113 29.86 11.01 24.62
C ALA A 113 31.16 10.66 23.86
N GLY A 114 32.06 11.65 23.67
CA GLY A 114 33.34 11.43 23.00
C GLY A 114 33.19 10.91 21.54
N ARG A 115 32.08 11.22 20.85
CA ARG A 115 31.71 10.77 19.50
C ARG A 115 31.60 9.25 19.32
N ARG A 116 31.61 8.48 20.43
CA ARG A 116 31.74 7.01 20.44
C ARG A 116 30.50 6.28 20.97
N ARG A 117 29.51 6.99 21.51
CA ARG A 117 28.33 6.41 22.16
C ARG A 117 27.11 6.46 21.24
N VAL A 118 26.13 5.58 21.54
CA VAL A 118 24.83 5.44 20.88
C VAL A 118 24.87 4.75 19.52
N TRP A 119 26.07 4.50 18.95
CA TRP A 119 26.17 3.89 17.61
C TRP A 119 25.79 2.41 17.57
N ALA A 120 25.87 1.69 18.67
CA ALA A 120 25.37 0.31 18.73
C ALA A 120 23.83 0.29 18.72
N LEU A 121 23.20 1.26 19.37
CA LEU A 121 21.73 1.44 19.32
C LEU A 121 21.28 1.90 17.93
N CYS A 122 21.97 2.86 17.32
CA CYS A 122 21.68 3.30 15.94
C CYS A 122 21.79 2.13 14.96
N LEU A 123 22.83 1.30 15.06
CA LEU A 123 22.99 0.11 14.21
C LEU A 123 21.86 -0.89 14.43
N ALA A 124 21.49 -1.17 15.68
CA ALA A 124 20.39 -2.08 16.00
C ALA A 124 19.07 -1.57 15.42
N THR A 125 18.75 -0.28 15.58
CA THR A 125 17.54 0.35 15.03
C THR A 125 17.53 0.29 13.50
N ALA A 126 18.63 0.65 12.84
CA ALA A 126 18.75 0.57 11.38
C ALA A 126 18.60 -0.88 10.87
N THR A 127 19.11 -1.86 11.61
CA THR A 127 18.96 -3.28 11.27
C THR A 127 17.51 -3.72 11.35
N ILE A 128 16.75 -3.29 12.37
CA ILE A 128 15.31 -3.54 12.48
C ILE A 128 14.56 -2.95 11.28
N PHE A 129 14.89 -1.71 10.88
CA PHE A 129 14.30 -1.07 9.70
C PHE A 129 14.59 -1.85 8.42
N SER A 130 15.83 -2.35 8.25
CA SER A 130 16.21 -3.12 7.07
C SER A 130 15.53 -4.49 7.01
N ILE A 131 15.33 -5.14 8.16
CA ILE A 131 14.55 -6.39 8.24
C ILE A 131 13.10 -6.12 7.81
N GLY A 132 12.47 -5.06 8.33
CA GLY A 132 11.13 -4.64 7.91
C GLY A 132 11.06 -4.33 6.42
N SER A 133 12.05 -3.58 5.88
CA SER A 133 12.15 -3.29 4.44
C SER A 133 12.22 -4.54 3.58
N THR A 134 12.98 -5.55 4.00
CA THR A 134 13.08 -6.83 3.29
C THR A 134 11.75 -7.57 3.32
N ALA A 135 11.07 -7.59 4.46
CA ALA A 135 9.75 -8.21 4.58
C ALA A 135 8.70 -7.52 3.67
N PHE A 136 8.64 -6.18 3.67
CA PHE A 136 7.72 -5.45 2.80
C PHE A 136 8.08 -5.54 1.32
N ALA A 137 9.37 -5.63 0.96
CA ALA A 137 9.79 -5.90 -0.41
C ALA A 137 9.32 -7.29 -0.88
N ALA A 138 9.42 -8.30 -0.02
CA ALA A 138 8.90 -9.65 -0.29
C ALA A 138 7.36 -9.63 -0.45
N ILE A 139 6.64 -8.94 0.43
CA ILE A 139 5.18 -8.78 0.33
C ILE A 139 4.80 -8.11 -1.00
N SER A 140 5.48 -7.02 -1.39
CA SER A 140 5.23 -6.34 -2.67
C SER A 140 5.47 -7.26 -3.87
N SER A 141 6.51 -8.11 -3.82
CA SER A 141 6.87 -9.01 -4.92
C SER A 141 5.97 -10.23 -5.04
N PHE A 142 5.60 -10.85 -3.91
CA PHE A 142 4.92 -12.16 -3.92
C PHE A 142 3.42 -12.09 -3.62
N LEU A 143 2.95 -11.04 -2.94
CA LEU A 143 1.56 -10.94 -2.51
C LEU A 143 0.78 -9.81 -3.18
N ILE A 144 1.43 -8.68 -3.51
CA ILE A 144 0.76 -7.53 -4.12
C ILE A 144 0.95 -7.51 -5.64
N GLY A 145 2.14 -7.91 -6.14
CA GLY A 145 2.49 -7.85 -7.56
C GLY A 145 2.69 -6.42 -8.08
N SER A 146 2.83 -5.44 -7.19
CA SER A 146 3.05 -4.03 -7.53
C SER A 146 4.10 -3.41 -6.62
N TYR A 147 4.87 -2.45 -7.15
CA TYR A 147 5.98 -1.80 -6.48
C TYR A 147 5.72 -0.31 -6.28
N CYS A 148 6.07 0.19 -5.10
CA CYS A 148 6.05 1.61 -4.78
C CYS A 148 7.49 2.16 -4.85
N ILE A 149 7.78 3.07 -5.77
CA ILE A 149 9.13 3.67 -5.95
C ILE A 149 9.60 4.36 -4.67
N LEU A 150 8.71 5.05 -3.96
CA LEU A 150 9.05 5.74 -2.72
C LEU A 150 9.34 4.76 -1.59
N CYS A 151 8.65 3.61 -1.56
CA CYS A 151 8.96 2.54 -0.61
C CYS A 151 10.36 1.95 -0.89
N ILE A 152 10.70 1.72 -2.17
CA ILE A 152 12.05 1.27 -2.57
C ILE A 152 13.11 2.28 -2.14
N ALA A 153 12.85 3.58 -2.29
CA ALA A 153 13.76 4.64 -1.82
C ALA A 153 13.96 4.57 -0.29
N THR A 154 12.89 4.35 0.49
CA THR A 154 13.02 4.17 1.95
C THR A 154 13.78 2.90 2.31
N TYR A 155 13.62 1.80 1.56
CA TYR A 155 14.42 0.58 1.76
C TYR A 155 15.91 0.83 1.52
N ALA A 156 16.25 1.53 0.44
CA ALA A 156 17.63 1.92 0.16
C ALA A 156 18.24 2.78 1.29
N ILE A 157 17.47 3.76 1.80
CA ILE A 157 17.87 4.58 2.95
C ILE A 157 18.13 3.70 4.19
N ASN A 158 17.27 2.74 4.50
CA ASN A 158 17.43 1.87 5.65
C ASN A 158 18.71 1.01 5.56
N PHE A 159 19.02 0.46 4.40
CA PHE A 159 20.28 -0.27 4.18
C PHE A 159 21.51 0.65 4.27
N LEU A 160 21.42 1.87 3.75
CA LEU A 160 22.49 2.86 3.90
C LEU A 160 22.68 3.28 5.38
N LEU A 161 21.62 3.41 6.17
CA LEU A 161 21.71 3.67 7.60
C LEU A 161 22.41 2.54 8.34
N VAL A 162 22.15 1.26 8.01
CA VAL A 162 22.91 0.11 8.54
C VAL A 162 24.37 0.24 8.17
N TYR A 163 24.68 0.48 6.90
CA TYR A 163 26.05 0.57 6.39
C TYR A 163 26.85 1.67 7.08
N PHE A 164 26.32 2.89 7.13
CA PHE A 164 27.01 4.01 7.76
C PHE A 164 27.11 3.87 9.29
N SER A 165 26.08 3.38 9.96
CA SER A 165 26.12 3.10 11.40
C SER A 165 27.16 2.04 11.74
N TRP A 166 27.28 0.98 10.91
CA TRP A 166 28.31 -0.04 11.04
C TRP A 166 29.72 0.51 10.84
N ILE A 167 29.94 1.34 9.78
CA ILE A 167 31.25 1.96 9.53
C ILE A 167 31.65 2.87 10.71
N ILE A 168 30.74 3.75 11.15
CA ILE A 168 31.00 4.68 12.24
C ILE A 168 31.36 3.90 13.50
N ARG A 169 30.57 2.88 13.83
CA ARG A 169 30.82 2.02 14.97
C ARG A 169 32.20 1.35 14.85
N ARG A 170 32.51 0.74 13.74
CA ARG A 170 33.82 0.04 13.55
C ARG A 170 35.01 0.96 13.60
N ARG A 171 34.86 2.24 13.24
CA ARG A 171 35.94 3.22 13.21
C ARG A 171 36.11 4.01 14.50
N PHE A 172 35.02 4.32 15.16
CA PHE A 172 35.01 5.24 16.31
C PHE A 172 34.57 4.59 17.63
N GLN A 173 33.89 3.45 17.59
CA GLN A 173 33.50 2.65 18.75
C GLN A 173 34.08 1.24 18.59
N VAL A 174 35.25 1.00 19.13
CA VAL A 174 36.04 -0.23 18.88
C VAL A 174 35.54 -1.45 19.67
N ASP A 175 34.62 -1.27 20.60
CA ASP A 175 34.14 -2.35 21.47
C ASP A 175 33.29 -3.40 20.71
N PRO A 176 33.29 -4.69 21.15
CA PRO A 176 32.36 -5.70 20.61
C PRO A 176 30.89 -5.27 20.73
N LEU A 177 29.98 -5.85 19.91
CA LEU A 177 28.57 -5.40 19.83
C LEU A 177 27.84 -5.43 21.17
N ARG A 178 27.92 -6.55 21.90
CA ARG A 178 27.19 -6.70 23.18
C ARG A 178 27.65 -5.70 24.24
N PRO A 179 28.97 -5.57 24.55
CA PRO A 179 29.43 -4.54 25.47
C PRO A 179 29.09 -3.12 25.02
N ALA A 180 29.23 -2.82 23.72
CA ALA A 180 28.91 -1.49 23.19
C ALA A 180 27.43 -1.14 23.39
N PHE A 181 26.51 -2.07 23.16
CA PHE A 181 25.08 -1.89 23.37
C PHE A 181 24.75 -1.60 24.85
N ILE A 182 25.33 -2.37 25.77
CA ILE A 182 25.15 -2.17 27.21
C ILE A 182 25.70 -0.80 27.62
N GLN A 183 26.86 -0.43 27.11
CA GLN A 183 27.48 0.87 27.41
C GLN A 183 26.65 2.03 26.86
N ASP A 184 26.01 1.88 25.69
CA ASP A 184 25.11 2.88 25.13
C ASP A 184 23.87 3.07 26.02
N LEU A 185 23.28 1.97 26.51
CA LEU A 185 22.18 2.03 27.48
C LEU A 185 22.60 2.67 28.81
N GLN A 186 23.78 2.30 29.32
CA GLN A 186 24.32 2.93 30.52
C GLN A 186 24.57 4.43 30.33
N PHE A 187 25.06 4.82 29.14
CA PHE A 187 25.22 6.23 28.81
C PHE A 187 23.90 7.00 28.84
N LEU A 188 22.84 6.45 28.21
CA LEU A 188 21.51 7.04 28.26
C LEU A 188 20.99 7.13 29.71
N TRP A 189 21.24 6.11 30.52
CA TRP A 189 20.89 6.13 31.95
C TRP A 189 21.66 7.16 32.76
N LEU A 190 22.96 7.32 32.51
CA LEU A 190 23.77 8.38 33.15
C LEU A 190 23.25 9.79 32.77
N LYS A 191 22.72 9.93 31.56
CA LYS A 191 22.12 11.18 31.07
C LYS A 191 20.61 11.22 31.29
N ARG A 192 20.06 10.44 32.22
CA ARG A 192 18.62 10.28 32.46
C ARG A 192 17.84 11.58 32.64
N ARG A 193 18.47 12.66 33.14
CA ARG A 193 17.83 13.97 33.24
C ARG A 193 17.39 14.54 31.87
N PHE A 194 18.06 14.14 30.78
CA PHE A 194 17.73 14.55 29.44
C PHE A 194 17.05 13.42 28.67
N SER A 195 17.55 12.16 28.75
CA SER A 195 17.03 11.04 28.00
C SER A 195 15.64 10.60 28.42
N MET A 196 15.36 10.57 29.74
CA MET A 196 14.06 10.14 30.24
C MET A 196 12.91 11.05 29.82
N PRO A 197 12.96 12.38 29.95
CA PRO A 197 11.89 13.25 29.46
C PRO A 197 11.64 13.10 27.97
N ILE A 198 12.71 13.00 27.17
CA ILE A 198 12.61 12.84 25.70
C ILE A 198 11.98 11.51 25.35
N LEU A 199 12.46 10.40 25.93
CA LEU A 199 11.91 9.06 25.67
C LEU A 199 10.47 8.95 26.18
N THR A 200 10.16 9.52 27.34
CA THR A 200 8.79 9.53 27.88
C THR A 200 7.86 10.34 26.98
N ALA A 201 8.26 11.53 26.54
CA ALA A 201 7.48 12.35 25.62
C ALA A 201 7.24 11.62 24.29
N PHE A 202 8.27 10.96 23.72
CA PHE A 202 8.14 10.15 22.52
C PHE A 202 7.18 8.97 22.72
N THR A 203 7.31 8.26 23.85
CA THR A 203 6.45 7.11 24.17
C THR A 203 4.99 7.54 24.36
N ILE A 204 4.76 8.65 25.10
CA ILE A 204 3.41 9.21 25.28
C ILE A 204 2.85 9.65 23.93
N GLY A 205 3.62 10.37 23.11
CA GLY A 205 3.19 10.79 21.78
C GLY A 205 2.81 9.59 20.90
N MET A 206 3.61 8.52 20.91
CA MET A 206 3.32 7.31 20.18
C MET A 206 2.06 6.60 20.70
N LEU A 207 1.89 6.53 22.02
CA LEU A 207 0.71 5.93 22.64
C LEU A 207 -0.56 6.74 22.29
N LEU A 208 -0.50 8.05 22.38
CA LEU A 208 -1.62 8.92 21.97
C LEU A 208 -1.95 8.71 20.49
N THR A 209 -0.93 8.62 19.62
CA THR A 209 -1.15 8.32 18.20
C THR A 209 -1.83 6.96 18.02
N LEU A 210 -1.37 5.92 18.70
CA LEU A 210 -1.97 4.57 18.63
C LEU A 210 -3.43 4.54 19.08
N LEU A 211 -3.78 5.33 20.11
CA LEU A 211 -5.13 5.33 20.70
C LEU A 211 -6.12 6.24 19.98
N SER A 212 -5.65 7.32 19.36
CA SER A 212 -6.51 8.35 18.78
C SER A 212 -6.45 8.44 17.25
N PHE A 213 -5.64 7.60 16.59
CA PHE A 213 -5.53 7.66 15.14
C PHE A 213 -6.81 7.19 14.47
N PRO A 214 -7.48 8.02 13.63
CA PRO A 214 -8.73 7.63 13.02
C PRO A 214 -8.50 6.52 11.98
N PRO A 215 -9.30 5.44 11.98
CA PRO A 215 -9.18 4.37 11.00
C PRO A 215 -9.83 4.75 9.66
N TYR A 216 -9.38 5.84 9.02
CA TYR A 216 -9.95 6.41 7.80
C TYR A 216 -9.90 5.46 6.57
N TRP A 217 -9.12 4.38 6.65
CA TRP A 217 -9.10 3.34 5.61
C TRP A 217 -10.25 2.33 5.75
N GLN A 218 -10.95 2.32 6.88
CA GLN A 218 -12.17 1.54 7.07
C GLN A 218 -13.32 2.32 6.44
N ILE A 219 -13.70 1.91 5.24
CA ILE A 219 -14.85 2.50 4.59
C ILE A 219 -16.09 1.91 5.27
N ILE A 220 -16.82 2.74 6.00
CA ILE A 220 -18.10 2.38 6.59
C ILE A 220 -19.16 2.64 5.52
N LEU A 221 -19.95 1.61 5.16
CA LEU A 221 -21.10 1.78 4.30
C LEU A 221 -22.00 2.88 4.92
N PRO A 222 -22.36 3.92 4.17
CA PRO A 222 -23.45 4.76 4.61
C PRO A 222 -24.65 3.84 4.84
N TYR A 223 -25.29 4.00 5.96
CA TYR A 223 -26.44 3.21 6.39
C TYR A 223 -27.35 2.96 5.17
N ALA A 224 -27.59 1.69 4.82
CA ALA A 224 -28.44 1.35 3.70
C ALA A 224 -29.81 1.98 3.97
N SER A 225 -30.05 3.14 3.38
CA SER A 225 -31.40 3.72 3.42
C SER A 225 -32.27 2.73 2.65
N THR A 226 -33.10 2.02 3.36
CA THR A 226 -34.00 0.98 2.88
C THR A 226 -35.03 1.45 1.86
N SER A 227 -34.91 2.69 1.37
CA SER A 227 -35.88 3.36 0.51
C SER A 227 -35.35 3.81 -0.86
N ILE A 228 -34.12 3.40 -1.25
CA ILE A 228 -33.64 3.73 -2.61
C ILE A 228 -34.39 2.84 -3.61
N ARG A 229 -35.01 3.48 -4.62
CA ARG A 229 -35.66 2.76 -5.72
C ARG A 229 -34.61 1.95 -6.49
N THR A 230 -35.01 0.77 -6.93
CA THR A 230 -34.19 -0.11 -7.73
C THR A 230 -34.98 -0.62 -8.91
N GLY A 231 -34.31 -0.94 -10.00
CA GLY A 231 -34.94 -1.50 -11.17
C GLY A 231 -33.92 -2.13 -12.12
N ILE A 232 -34.41 -2.53 -13.26
CA ILE A 232 -33.61 -3.07 -14.36
C ILE A 232 -33.97 -2.28 -15.61
N THR A 233 -32.95 -1.88 -16.40
CA THR A 233 -33.18 -1.20 -17.69
C THR A 233 -33.72 -2.19 -18.73
N ASP A 234 -34.25 -1.70 -19.84
CA ASP A 234 -34.73 -2.54 -20.95
C ASP A 234 -33.60 -3.44 -21.50
N GLU A 235 -32.35 -2.98 -21.42
CA GLU A 235 -31.18 -3.76 -21.81
C GLU A 235 -30.75 -4.78 -20.72
N GLY A 236 -31.41 -4.75 -19.55
CA GLY A 236 -31.18 -5.69 -18.45
C GLY A 236 -30.09 -5.28 -17.46
N TYR A 237 -29.69 -4.01 -17.40
CA TYR A 237 -28.75 -3.51 -16.40
C TYR A 237 -29.46 -3.14 -15.10
N PRO A 238 -28.99 -3.57 -13.93
CA PRO A 238 -29.57 -3.14 -12.66
C PRO A 238 -29.19 -1.69 -12.37
N TRP A 239 -30.14 -0.94 -11.80
CA TRP A 239 -29.94 0.43 -11.41
C TRP A 239 -30.53 0.76 -10.04
N ILE A 240 -30.03 1.85 -9.44
CA ILE A 240 -30.52 2.43 -8.20
C ILE A 240 -30.77 3.93 -8.38
N GLY A 241 -31.75 4.47 -7.66
CA GLY A 241 -32.06 5.91 -7.61
C GLY A 241 -33.32 6.33 -8.38
N ALA A 242 -33.18 7.31 -9.28
CA ALA A 242 -34.29 7.93 -10.00
C ALA A 242 -34.77 7.06 -11.16
N GLU A 243 -36.10 6.91 -11.29
CA GLU A 243 -36.70 6.28 -12.46
C GLU A 243 -36.63 7.21 -13.69
N ASN A 244 -36.76 8.53 -13.49
CA ASN A 244 -36.57 9.55 -14.50
C ASN A 244 -35.45 10.49 -14.06
N PRO A 245 -34.17 10.13 -14.29
CA PRO A 245 -33.05 10.88 -13.74
C PRO A 245 -32.77 12.18 -14.47
N VAL A 246 -32.32 13.18 -13.74
CA VAL A 246 -31.64 14.37 -14.29
C VAL A 246 -30.22 14.01 -14.70
N LEU A 247 -29.56 13.13 -13.91
CA LEU A 247 -28.24 12.61 -14.19
C LEU A 247 -28.30 11.08 -14.21
N ASP A 248 -28.06 10.50 -15.38
CA ASP A 248 -27.93 9.06 -15.57
C ASP A 248 -26.45 8.69 -15.68
N ILE A 249 -25.98 7.87 -14.75
CA ILE A 249 -24.60 7.44 -14.65
C ILE A 249 -24.58 5.93 -14.91
N MET A 250 -23.98 5.49 -16.01
CA MET A 250 -23.66 4.07 -16.21
C MET A 250 -22.23 3.85 -15.75
N GLU A 251 -22.04 3.08 -14.68
CA GLU A 251 -20.71 2.71 -14.16
C GLU A 251 -20.23 1.39 -14.73
N PHE A 252 -18.95 1.33 -15.11
CA PHE A 252 -18.23 0.11 -15.48
C PHE A 252 -17.25 -0.20 -14.35
N THR A 253 -17.45 -1.33 -13.68
CA THR A 253 -16.81 -1.59 -12.41
C THR A 253 -16.32 -3.02 -12.27
N ASP A 254 -15.34 -3.18 -11.38
CA ASP A 254 -14.70 -4.44 -10.99
C ASP A 254 -14.69 -4.53 -9.46
N TYR A 255 -15.17 -5.64 -8.91
CA TYR A 255 -15.29 -5.81 -7.46
C TYR A 255 -13.96 -5.87 -6.71
N GLN A 256 -12.88 -6.30 -7.34
CA GLN A 256 -11.55 -6.31 -6.73
C GLN A 256 -10.79 -4.98 -6.90
N CYS A 257 -11.33 -4.05 -7.68
CA CYS A 257 -10.74 -2.74 -7.87
C CYS A 257 -11.03 -1.85 -6.67
N PHE A 258 -9.98 -1.41 -5.98
CA PHE A 258 -10.12 -0.51 -4.83
C PHE A 258 -10.78 0.83 -5.18
N GLN A 259 -10.42 1.41 -6.33
CA GLN A 259 -11.03 2.68 -6.75
C GLN A 259 -12.51 2.50 -7.06
N CYS A 260 -12.92 1.35 -7.64
CA CYS A 260 -14.32 1.02 -7.82
C CYS A 260 -15.07 0.94 -6.47
N ARG A 261 -14.50 0.24 -5.50
CA ARG A 261 -15.07 0.15 -4.15
C ARG A 261 -15.25 1.54 -3.53
N LYS A 262 -14.24 2.40 -3.61
CA LYS A 262 -14.28 3.75 -3.10
C LYS A 262 -15.39 4.59 -3.77
N MET A 263 -15.47 4.52 -5.10
CA MET A 263 -16.49 5.23 -5.87
C MET A 263 -17.89 4.65 -5.64
N HIS A 264 -18.02 3.34 -5.47
CA HIS A 264 -19.28 2.71 -5.10
C HIS A 264 -19.87 3.33 -3.84
N TYR A 265 -19.11 3.45 -2.75
CA TYR A 265 -19.61 4.06 -1.51
C TYR A 265 -19.97 5.54 -1.69
N TYR A 266 -19.15 6.28 -2.42
CA TYR A 266 -19.42 7.69 -2.72
C TYR A 266 -20.71 7.87 -3.54
N LEU A 267 -20.88 7.10 -4.60
CA LEU A 267 -22.05 7.18 -5.47
C LEU A 267 -23.31 6.66 -4.76
N ARG A 268 -23.20 5.63 -3.94
CA ARG A 268 -24.29 5.16 -3.08
C ARG A 268 -24.81 6.25 -2.13
N GLU A 269 -23.89 6.98 -1.49
CA GLU A 269 -24.23 8.11 -0.63
C GLU A 269 -24.88 9.25 -1.45
N LEU A 270 -24.32 9.54 -2.62
CA LEU A 270 -24.83 10.59 -3.50
C LEU A 270 -26.26 10.29 -3.99
N VAL A 271 -26.52 9.07 -4.43
CA VAL A 271 -27.86 8.61 -4.83
C VAL A 271 -28.81 8.65 -3.64
N ALA A 272 -28.38 8.25 -2.44
CA ALA A 272 -29.20 8.30 -1.24
C ALA A 272 -29.61 9.75 -0.86
N ARG A 273 -28.74 10.73 -1.11
CA ARG A 273 -29.03 12.16 -0.88
C ARG A 273 -29.92 12.78 -1.99
N HIS A 274 -29.87 12.23 -3.19
CA HIS A 274 -30.59 12.75 -4.36
C HIS A 274 -31.36 11.64 -5.11
N PRO A 275 -32.28 10.90 -4.44
CA PRO A 275 -32.88 9.68 -4.96
C PRO A 275 -33.80 9.89 -6.15
N ASP A 276 -34.30 11.12 -6.33
CA ASP A 276 -35.20 11.52 -7.45
C ASP A 276 -34.45 12.21 -8.60
N LYS A 277 -33.14 12.51 -8.44
CA LYS A 277 -32.37 13.23 -9.46
C LYS A 277 -31.32 12.34 -10.15
N ILE A 278 -30.75 11.38 -9.44
CA ILE A 278 -29.62 10.59 -9.92
C ILE A 278 -30.04 9.13 -10.10
N ARG A 279 -29.69 8.56 -11.24
CA ARG A 279 -29.71 7.10 -11.45
C ARG A 279 -28.28 6.60 -11.63
N LEU A 280 -27.94 5.53 -10.91
CA LEU A 280 -26.70 4.80 -11.07
C LEU A 280 -27.02 3.43 -11.66
N THR A 281 -26.62 3.20 -12.90
CA THR A 281 -26.79 1.96 -13.63
C THR A 281 -25.49 1.18 -13.60
N HIS A 282 -25.55 -0.08 -13.19
CA HIS A 282 -24.36 -0.91 -13.00
C HIS A 282 -24.08 -1.78 -14.23
N CYS A 283 -22.84 -1.78 -14.69
CA CYS A 283 -22.33 -2.63 -15.75
C CYS A 283 -21.04 -3.32 -15.29
N ASN A 284 -20.99 -4.65 -15.37
CA ASN A 284 -19.83 -5.39 -14.92
C ASN A 284 -18.70 -5.30 -15.97
N PHE A 285 -17.52 -4.88 -15.53
CA PHE A 285 -16.33 -4.85 -16.37
C PHE A 285 -15.12 -5.39 -15.60
N PRO A 286 -15.12 -6.70 -15.28
CA PRO A 286 -14.04 -7.31 -14.52
C PRO A 286 -12.71 -7.19 -15.28
N MET A 287 -11.67 -6.79 -14.56
CA MET A 287 -10.30 -6.76 -15.06
C MET A 287 -9.63 -8.12 -14.85
N ASP A 288 -10.38 -9.19 -15.15
CA ASP A 288 -10.00 -10.57 -15.01
C ASP A 288 -9.67 -11.17 -16.39
N HIS A 289 -8.45 -11.67 -16.55
CA HIS A 289 -7.95 -12.19 -17.82
C HIS A 289 -8.73 -13.41 -18.33
N GLU A 290 -9.44 -14.15 -17.44
CA GLU A 290 -10.26 -15.29 -17.85
C GLU A 290 -11.56 -14.86 -18.55
N PHE A 291 -12.04 -13.65 -18.31
CA PHE A 291 -13.32 -13.14 -18.81
C PHE A 291 -13.17 -11.96 -19.77
N ASN A 292 -12.19 -11.10 -19.54
CA ASN A 292 -12.04 -9.85 -20.27
C ASN A 292 -10.83 -9.88 -21.23
N PRO A 293 -11.06 -9.89 -22.55
CA PRO A 293 -9.98 -10.03 -23.53
C PRO A 293 -9.00 -8.85 -23.60
N ILE A 294 -9.31 -7.69 -23.00
CA ILE A 294 -8.35 -6.58 -22.92
C ILE A 294 -7.28 -6.82 -21.85
N VAL A 295 -7.51 -7.78 -20.93
CA VAL A 295 -6.59 -8.14 -19.86
C VAL A 295 -5.76 -9.33 -20.30
N THR A 296 -4.51 -9.10 -20.67
CA THR A 296 -3.63 -10.13 -21.25
C THR A 296 -2.83 -10.91 -20.22
N GLU A 297 -2.73 -10.42 -18.98
CA GLU A 297 -1.99 -11.05 -17.89
C GLU A 297 -2.90 -11.24 -16.67
N PRO A 298 -2.62 -12.20 -15.77
CA PRO A 298 -3.39 -12.39 -14.55
C PRO A 298 -3.46 -11.11 -13.73
N PHE A 299 -4.68 -10.57 -13.60
CA PHE A 299 -4.97 -9.37 -12.83
C PHE A 299 -6.39 -9.51 -12.29
N HIS A 300 -6.72 -9.05 -11.11
CA HIS A 300 -8.01 -9.19 -10.44
C HIS A 300 -8.67 -10.57 -10.61
N VAL A 301 -7.88 -11.63 -10.47
CA VAL A 301 -8.33 -13.02 -10.66
C VAL A 301 -9.51 -13.33 -9.75
N GLY A 302 -10.61 -13.82 -10.32
CA GLY A 302 -11.86 -14.10 -9.61
C GLY A 302 -12.87 -12.95 -9.63
N SER A 303 -12.53 -11.75 -10.14
CA SER A 303 -13.50 -10.65 -10.23
C SER A 303 -14.60 -10.96 -11.27
N GLY A 304 -14.30 -11.73 -12.31
CA GLY A 304 -15.30 -12.24 -13.25
C GLY A 304 -16.30 -13.18 -12.58
N GLN A 305 -15.86 -14.03 -11.67
CA GLN A 305 -16.76 -14.88 -10.88
C GLN A 305 -17.67 -14.05 -9.95
N MET A 306 -17.13 -12.99 -9.31
CA MET A 306 -17.94 -12.06 -8.52
C MET A 306 -18.99 -11.36 -9.37
N ALA A 307 -18.67 -10.96 -10.61
CA ALA A 307 -19.62 -10.39 -11.55
C ALA A 307 -20.76 -11.37 -11.92
N LEU A 308 -20.48 -12.65 -12.08
CA LEU A 308 -21.52 -13.69 -12.30
C LEU A 308 -22.46 -13.79 -11.10
N LEU A 309 -21.94 -13.72 -9.87
CA LEU A 309 -22.74 -13.71 -8.64
C LEU A 309 -23.62 -12.47 -8.55
N ALA A 310 -23.11 -11.29 -8.92
CA ALA A 310 -23.88 -10.05 -8.95
C ALA A 310 -25.03 -10.11 -9.98
N ILE A 311 -24.78 -10.68 -11.16
CA ILE A 311 -25.80 -10.91 -12.20
C ILE A 311 -26.88 -11.85 -11.68
N HIS A 312 -26.50 -12.93 -10.98
CA HIS A 312 -27.46 -13.83 -10.34
C HIS A 312 -28.31 -13.10 -9.28
N ALA A 313 -27.68 -12.30 -8.43
CA ALA A 313 -28.38 -11.53 -7.41
C ALA A 313 -29.36 -10.50 -8.04
N ALA A 314 -28.97 -9.86 -9.14
CA ALA A 314 -29.84 -8.95 -9.89
C ALA A 314 -31.08 -9.67 -10.45
N ALA A 315 -30.91 -10.88 -11.02
CA ALA A 315 -32.00 -11.70 -11.53
C ALA A 315 -32.98 -12.13 -10.44
N ASN A 316 -32.56 -12.17 -9.18
CA ASN A 316 -33.37 -12.56 -8.01
C ASN A 316 -33.80 -11.36 -7.14
N GLY A 317 -33.69 -10.13 -7.65
CA GLY A 317 -34.10 -8.90 -6.94
C GLY A 317 -33.26 -8.57 -5.69
N LYS A 318 -32.07 -9.14 -5.55
CA LYS A 318 -31.13 -8.96 -4.42
C LYS A 318 -29.84 -8.24 -4.85
N PHE A 319 -29.91 -7.47 -5.93
CA PHE A 319 -28.71 -6.81 -6.48
C PHE A 319 -28.03 -5.89 -5.49
N VAL A 320 -28.77 -5.02 -4.82
CA VAL A 320 -28.20 -3.95 -3.98
C VAL A 320 -27.42 -4.52 -2.82
N GLU A 321 -28.06 -5.43 -2.06
CA GLU A 321 -27.45 -6.05 -0.89
C GLU A 321 -26.22 -6.87 -1.28
N PHE A 322 -26.31 -7.60 -2.40
CA PHE A 322 -25.22 -8.44 -2.86
C PHE A 322 -24.06 -7.63 -3.46
N ASN A 323 -24.39 -6.57 -4.19
CA ASN A 323 -23.41 -5.64 -4.74
C ASN A 323 -22.62 -4.92 -3.63
N ASP A 324 -23.32 -4.43 -2.61
CA ASP A 324 -22.70 -3.81 -1.42
C ASP A 324 -21.80 -4.83 -0.69
N LEU A 325 -22.26 -6.07 -0.53
CA LEU A 325 -21.48 -7.17 0.08
C LEU A 325 -20.21 -7.46 -0.72
N LEU A 326 -20.30 -7.58 -2.05
CA LEU A 326 -19.15 -7.85 -2.91
C LEU A 326 -18.08 -6.77 -2.75
N PHE A 327 -18.47 -5.49 -2.79
CA PHE A 327 -17.51 -4.39 -2.56
C PHE A 327 -16.94 -4.36 -1.13
N ALA A 328 -17.73 -4.76 -0.13
CA ALA A 328 -17.26 -4.81 1.26
C ALA A 328 -16.24 -5.92 1.50
N LYS A 329 -16.45 -7.09 0.90
CA LYS A 329 -15.69 -8.32 1.18
C LYS A 329 -14.63 -8.65 0.14
N ALA A 330 -14.70 -8.07 -1.07
CA ALA A 330 -13.72 -8.36 -2.12
C ALA A 330 -12.29 -8.04 -1.68
N THR A 331 -11.42 -9.01 -1.85
CA THR A 331 -9.99 -8.89 -1.61
C THR A 331 -9.26 -9.29 -2.88
N SER A 332 -8.24 -8.53 -3.26
CA SER A 332 -7.44 -8.82 -4.46
C SER A 332 -6.95 -10.28 -4.47
N GLY A 333 -7.18 -10.97 -5.59
CA GLY A 333 -6.74 -12.35 -5.80
C GLY A 333 -7.53 -13.43 -5.07
N LYS A 334 -8.69 -13.10 -4.48
CA LYS A 334 -9.57 -14.08 -3.82
C LYS A 334 -11.01 -13.91 -4.28
N VAL A 335 -11.67 -15.03 -4.56
CA VAL A 335 -13.12 -15.07 -4.73
C VAL A 335 -13.77 -15.00 -3.34
N ILE A 336 -14.96 -14.40 -3.28
CA ILE A 336 -15.75 -14.35 -2.02
C ILE A 336 -16.08 -15.74 -1.53
N ASP A 337 -16.09 -15.94 -0.21
CA ASP A 337 -16.61 -17.16 0.41
C ASP A 337 -18.12 -17.25 0.17
N LEU A 338 -18.55 -18.26 -0.62
CA LEU A 338 -19.96 -18.46 -0.96
C LEU A 338 -20.81 -18.77 0.26
N ALA A 339 -20.26 -19.44 1.27
CA ALA A 339 -20.99 -19.74 2.51
C ALA A 339 -21.21 -18.46 3.35
N GLU A 340 -20.25 -17.55 3.35
CA GLU A 340 -20.38 -16.23 3.98
C GLU A 340 -21.40 -15.39 3.22
N ALA A 341 -21.29 -15.31 1.90
CA ALA A 341 -22.22 -14.58 1.05
C ALA A 341 -23.65 -15.06 1.19
N ALA A 342 -23.86 -16.37 1.25
CA ALA A 342 -25.16 -16.99 1.46
C ALA A 342 -25.78 -16.60 2.81
N ARG A 343 -24.99 -16.61 3.90
CA ARG A 343 -25.47 -16.23 5.23
C ARG A 343 -25.90 -14.76 5.29
N GLU A 344 -25.14 -13.87 4.65
CA GLU A 344 -25.43 -12.43 4.72
C GLU A 344 -26.59 -12.00 3.81
N THR A 345 -26.78 -12.67 2.67
CA THR A 345 -27.80 -12.30 1.68
C THR A 345 -29.06 -13.18 1.70
N GLY A 346 -29.00 -14.32 2.42
CA GLY A 346 -30.09 -15.31 2.43
C GLY A 346 -30.32 -16.00 1.08
N ILE A 347 -29.32 -16.03 0.18
CA ILE A 347 -29.33 -16.81 -1.06
C ILE A 347 -28.77 -18.21 -0.76
N ASP A 348 -29.38 -19.27 -1.35
CA ASP A 348 -28.87 -20.62 -1.16
C ASP A 348 -27.44 -20.75 -1.69
N PRO A 349 -26.48 -21.29 -0.90
CA PRO A 349 -25.11 -21.51 -1.37
C PRO A 349 -25.01 -22.34 -2.65
N ARG A 350 -25.97 -23.27 -2.87
CA ARG A 350 -26.03 -24.09 -4.09
C ARG A 350 -26.40 -23.26 -5.32
N GLU A 351 -27.30 -22.29 -5.16
CA GLU A 351 -27.66 -21.37 -6.23
C GLU A 351 -26.47 -20.48 -6.60
N LEU A 352 -25.73 -19.96 -5.61
CA LEU A 352 -24.50 -19.21 -5.83
C LEU A 352 -23.45 -20.05 -6.57
N GLN A 353 -23.27 -21.31 -6.16
CA GLN A 353 -22.35 -22.21 -6.87
C GLN A 353 -22.77 -22.48 -8.31
N GLN A 354 -24.05 -22.67 -8.56
CA GLN A 354 -24.61 -22.88 -9.92
C GLN A 354 -24.47 -21.62 -10.77
N ALA A 355 -24.61 -20.43 -10.18
CA ALA A 355 -24.48 -19.15 -10.88
C ALA A 355 -23.11 -19.00 -11.56
N LEU A 356 -22.03 -19.54 -10.99
CA LEU A 356 -20.68 -19.47 -11.56
C LEU A 356 -20.54 -20.22 -12.89
N THR A 357 -21.37 -21.21 -13.14
CA THR A 357 -21.34 -22.02 -14.38
C THR A 357 -22.53 -21.76 -15.30
N HIS A 358 -23.49 -20.92 -14.88
CA HIS A 358 -24.72 -20.68 -15.61
C HIS A 358 -24.50 -19.90 -16.91
N GLU A 359 -24.71 -20.54 -18.03
CA GLU A 359 -24.41 -19.97 -19.36
C GLU A 359 -25.16 -18.66 -19.68
N PRO A 360 -26.43 -18.45 -19.31
CA PRO A 360 -27.07 -17.14 -19.45
C PRO A 360 -26.34 -16.00 -18.73
N TYR A 361 -25.80 -16.24 -17.54
CA TYR A 361 -25.05 -15.22 -16.79
C TYR A 361 -23.68 -14.93 -17.41
N LYS A 362 -23.01 -15.95 -17.94
CA LYS A 362 -21.77 -15.74 -18.72
C LYS A 362 -22.02 -14.91 -19.96
N ARG A 363 -23.11 -15.19 -20.70
CA ARG A 363 -23.48 -14.38 -21.87
C ARG A 363 -23.83 -12.94 -21.50
N HIS A 364 -24.48 -12.72 -20.35
CA HIS A 364 -24.75 -11.39 -19.84
C HIS A 364 -23.43 -10.66 -19.54
N LEU A 365 -22.52 -11.28 -18.78
CA LEU A 365 -21.21 -10.71 -18.47
C LEU A 365 -20.41 -10.36 -19.73
N LEU A 366 -20.40 -11.25 -20.72
CA LEU A 366 -19.75 -10.97 -22.01
C LEU A 366 -20.39 -9.81 -22.77
N ARG A 367 -21.70 -9.60 -22.63
CA ARG A 367 -22.40 -8.41 -23.18
C ARG A 367 -21.92 -7.15 -22.48
N ASP A 368 -21.84 -7.15 -21.16
CA ASP A 368 -21.36 -6.02 -20.35
C ASP A 368 -19.94 -5.64 -20.76
N ILE A 369 -19.04 -6.62 -20.84
CA ILE A 369 -17.65 -6.42 -21.27
C ILE A 369 -17.59 -5.83 -22.69
N ARG A 370 -18.38 -6.38 -23.64
CA ARG A 370 -18.45 -5.85 -25.01
C ARG A 370 -18.96 -4.41 -25.06
N GLN A 371 -19.87 -4.04 -24.19
CA GLN A 371 -20.37 -2.66 -24.10
C GLN A 371 -19.24 -1.72 -23.67
N GLY A 372 -18.46 -2.07 -22.64
CA GLY A 372 -17.29 -1.31 -22.24
C GLY A 372 -16.23 -1.21 -23.36
N MET A 373 -15.97 -2.31 -24.06
CA MET A 373 -15.04 -2.31 -25.20
C MET A 373 -15.51 -1.40 -26.34
N LYS A 374 -16.82 -1.37 -26.66
CA LYS A 374 -17.38 -0.44 -27.67
C LYS A 374 -17.16 1.02 -27.27
N LEU A 375 -17.24 1.33 -25.98
CA LEU A 375 -16.97 2.66 -25.42
C LEU A 375 -15.46 2.92 -25.24
N ARG A 376 -14.58 2.00 -25.64
CA ARG A 376 -13.11 2.09 -25.52
C ARG A 376 -12.63 2.23 -24.09
N ILE A 377 -13.35 1.64 -23.14
CA ILE A 377 -12.95 1.62 -21.73
C ILE A 377 -11.70 0.75 -21.58
N ALA A 378 -10.64 1.32 -21.02
CA ALA A 378 -9.36 0.66 -20.80
C ALA A 378 -9.15 0.18 -19.36
N GLY A 379 -9.96 0.65 -18.41
CA GLY A 379 -9.84 0.33 -16.99
C GLY A 379 -11.07 0.67 -16.17
N THR A 380 -11.03 0.34 -14.90
CA THR A 380 -12.12 0.58 -13.95
C THR A 380 -11.67 1.39 -12.73
N PRO A 381 -12.56 2.19 -12.14
CA PRO A 381 -13.91 2.49 -12.59
C PRO A 381 -13.93 3.40 -13.83
N SER A 382 -14.94 3.23 -14.68
CA SER A 382 -15.24 4.15 -15.77
C SER A 382 -16.73 4.46 -15.79
N TYR A 383 -17.10 5.65 -16.25
CA TYR A 383 -18.46 6.15 -16.23
C TYR A 383 -18.85 6.64 -17.61
N TRP A 384 -19.99 6.21 -18.10
CA TRP A 384 -20.60 6.77 -19.29
C TRP A 384 -21.74 7.70 -18.89
N ILE A 385 -21.61 9.00 -19.21
CA ILE A 385 -22.52 10.06 -18.82
C ILE A 385 -22.72 10.98 -20.02
N ASN A 386 -23.96 11.19 -20.45
CA ASN A 386 -24.30 12.11 -21.55
C ASN A 386 -23.43 11.92 -22.81
N GLY A 387 -23.15 10.67 -23.20
CA GLY A 387 -22.36 10.34 -24.39
C GLY A 387 -20.83 10.39 -24.21
N ASN A 388 -20.33 10.78 -23.03
CA ASN A 388 -18.91 10.86 -22.73
C ASN A 388 -18.48 9.79 -21.75
N VAL A 389 -17.23 9.31 -21.88
CA VAL A 389 -16.59 8.37 -20.95
C VAL A 389 -15.63 9.12 -20.04
N TYR A 390 -15.74 8.89 -18.72
CA TYR A 390 -14.86 9.42 -17.69
C TYR A 390 -14.20 8.27 -16.95
N GLU A 391 -12.87 8.27 -16.91
CA GLU A 391 -12.10 7.21 -16.26
C GLU A 391 -11.66 7.62 -14.85
N GLY A 392 -11.72 6.70 -13.91
CA GLY A 392 -11.27 6.86 -12.52
C GLY A 392 -12.22 7.66 -11.62
N SER A 393 -12.71 8.82 -12.05
CA SER A 393 -13.61 9.66 -11.26
C SER A 393 -14.51 10.50 -12.16
N ILE A 394 -15.67 10.91 -11.61
CA ILE A 394 -16.60 11.81 -12.30
C ILE A 394 -16.18 13.25 -11.99
N PRO A 395 -16.05 14.15 -12.99
CA PRO A 395 -15.74 15.55 -12.78
C PRO A 395 -16.74 16.23 -11.85
N ALA A 396 -16.23 17.07 -10.93
CA ALA A 396 -17.06 17.73 -9.94
C ALA A 396 -18.15 18.65 -10.56
N GLU A 397 -17.89 19.21 -11.74
CA GLU A 397 -18.82 20.07 -12.48
C GLU A 397 -20.09 19.31 -12.88
N ILE A 398 -19.96 18.02 -13.27
CA ILE A 398 -21.09 17.17 -13.63
C ILE A 398 -21.95 16.87 -12.41
N LEU A 399 -21.32 16.58 -11.28
CA LEU A 399 -22.03 16.29 -10.04
C LEU A 399 -22.68 17.54 -9.46
N LYS A 400 -22.03 18.70 -9.51
CA LYS A 400 -22.57 19.99 -9.03
C LYS A 400 -23.87 20.39 -9.76
N SER A 401 -23.94 20.13 -11.07
CA SER A 401 -25.13 20.47 -11.87
C SER A 401 -26.44 19.81 -11.38
N VAL A 402 -26.35 18.83 -10.49
CA VAL A 402 -27.48 18.07 -9.93
C VAL A 402 -27.65 18.32 -8.43
N ILE A 403 -26.59 18.73 -7.74
CA ILE A 403 -26.59 18.96 -6.29
C ILE A 403 -27.12 20.37 -5.96
N GLU A 404 -26.82 21.35 -6.82
CA GLU A 404 -27.38 22.71 -6.78
C GLU A 404 -28.79 22.75 -7.42
#